data_72d107d8763408f896c16fd909076941
#
_entry.id   72d107d8763408f896c16fd909076941
#
_cell.length_a   1.000
_cell.length_b   1.000
_cell.length_c   1.000
_cell.angle_alpha   90.00
_cell.angle_beta   90.00
_cell.angle_gamma   90.00
#
_symmetry.space_group_name_H-M   'P 1'
#
loop_
_entity.id
_entity.type
_entity.pdbx_description
1 polymer ?
#
loop_
_entity_poly.entity_id
_entity_poly.type
_entity_poly.pdbx_seq_one_letter_code
_entity_poly.pdbx_strand_id
1 'polypeptide(L)'
;DDGALVSTEDVDPPILITKSDGSYLYLTTDLGTVVHREKSQKYDKYIYVVDSRQKNHFEQVFKTVKHFNLSSSSFIHVGFGTVNGPDKKPFKTRDGNVYKLSKLHEDIKEKLIKYNEDEDILNILTNTVLTFSDLLPNRNQNYEFDLEKFTDINGKTGVYIQYAQVRARKLLESKTEIVNTDIDTNFNLDERRLLLLISKFDYFYFQSFDNYQPHHLADYLYNLCQTFNSFYANNKIFSDDVPDSVKLKRIEIVNNFYTLTNLIFNCLGIQPVDSM
;
A
#
# COMPACT_ATOMS: atom_id res chain seq x y z
N ASP A 1 -42.49 -19.07 5.02
CA ASP A 1 -42.03 -17.69 4.95
C ASP A 1 -42.29 -17.13 3.56
N ASP A 2 -42.58 -15.85 3.50
CA ASP A 2 -42.86 -15.13 2.26
C ASP A 2 -41.54 -14.87 1.47
N GLY A 3 -40.98 -15.89 0.83
CA GLY A 3 -39.76 -15.81 0.02
C GLY A 3 -38.99 -17.11 0.03
N ALA A 4 -37.94 -17.17 -0.82
CA ALA A 4 -37.03 -18.32 -0.88
C ALA A 4 -35.89 -18.19 0.14
N LEU A 5 -35.71 -19.18 0.99
CA LEU A 5 -34.72 -19.23 2.04
C LEU A 5 -33.67 -20.32 1.79
N VAL A 6 -32.45 -20.07 2.23
CA VAL A 6 -31.44 -21.10 2.51
C VAL A 6 -31.37 -21.28 4.01
N SER A 7 -31.78 -22.47 4.48
CA SER A 7 -31.77 -22.85 5.88
C SER A 7 -31.13 -24.21 6.03
N THR A 8 -29.90 -24.24 6.52
CA THR A 8 -29.13 -25.46 6.76
C THR A 8 -28.27 -25.28 8.00
N GLU A 9 -27.71 -26.37 8.56
CA GLU A 9 -26.81 -26.31 9.71
C GLU A 9 -25.56 -25.43 9.45
N ASP A 10 -25.11 -25.37 8.20
CA ASP A 10 -23.93 -24.58 7.79
C ASP A 10 -24.26 -23.09 7.59
N VAL A 11 -25.54 -22.72 7.55
CA VAL A 11 -26.03 -21.36 7.25
C VAL A 11 -27.02 -20.92 8.32
N ASP A 12 -26.50 -20.44 9.45
CA ASP A 12 -27.26 -19.87 10.55
C ASP A 12 -26.82 -18.42 10.79
N PRO A 13 -27.77 -17.45 10.85
CA PRO A 13 -29.21 -17.57 10.60
C PRO A 13 -29.56 -17.89 9.14
N PRO A 14 -30.77 -18.42 8.87
CA PRO A 14 -31.26 -18.66 7.52
C PRO A 14 -31.19 -17.40 6.64
N ILE A 15 -30.83 -17.59 5.38
CA ILE A 15 -30.60 -16.49 4.47
C ILE A 15 -31.76 -16.38 3.48
N LEU A 16 -32.32 -15.18 3.35
CA LEU A 16 -33.33 -14.89 2.36
C LEU A 16 -32.69 -14.68 0.98
N ILE A 17 -33.08 -15.49 0.00
CA ILE A 17 -32.60 -15.42 -1.39
C ILE A 17 -33.50 -14.50 -2.23
N THR A 18 -34.82 -14.62 -2.08
CA THR A 18 -35.77 -13.73 -2.74
C THR A 18 -36.80 -13.25 -1.73
N LYS A 19 -37.31 -12.02 -1.90
CA LYS A 19 -38.44 -11.52 -1.13
C LYS A 19 -39.74 -12.13 -1.61
N SER A 20 -40.84 -11.91 -0.84
CA SER A 20 -42.21 -12.34 -1.18
C SER A 20 -42.71 -11.83 -2.51
N ASP A 21 -42.27 -10.64 -2.93
CA ASP A 21 -42.57 -10.02 -4.21
C ASP A 21 -41.71 -10.54 -5.39
N GLY A 22 -40.82 -11.52 -5.13
CA GLY A 22 -39.89 -12.07 -6.09
C GLY A 22 -38.66 -11.19 -6.37
N SER A 23 -38.51 -10.05 -5.70
CA SER A 23 -37.32 -9.19 -5.89
C SER A 23 -36.08 -9.80 -5.24
N TYR A 24 -34.92 -9.49 -5.84
CA TYR A 24 -33.63 -9.98 -5.38
C TYR A 24 -33.04 -9.09 -4.28
N LEU A 25 -32.23 -9.72 -3.44
CA LEU A 25 -31.43 -9.08 -2.40
C LEU A 25 -29.98 -8.93 -2.84
N TYR A 26 -29.20 -8.14 -2.12
CA TYR A 26 -27.74 -8.01 -2.38
C TYR A 26 -27.06 -9.37 -2.35
N LEU A 27 -27.40 -10.24 -1.41
CA LEU A 27 -26.83 -11.58 -1.34
C LEU A 27 -27.08 -12.37 -2.63
N THR A 28 -28.28 -12.30 -3.19
CA THR A 28 -28.63 -13.00 -4.43
C THR A 28 -27.84 -12.47 -5.62
N THR A 29 -27.62 -11.17 -5.70
CA THR A 29 -26.80 -10.56 -6.74
C THR A 29 -25.32 -10.94 -6.60
N ASP A 30 -24.82 -11.05 -5.36
CA ASP A 30 -23.46 -11.52 -5.11
C ASP A 30 -23.27 -13.00 -5.47
N LEU A 31 -24.25 -13.86 -5.15
CA LEU A 31 -24.24 -15.26 -5.61
C LEU A 31 -24.30 -15.36 -7.15
N GLY A 32 -25.15 -14.55 -7.79
CA GLY A 32 -25.19 -14.44 -9.24
C GLY A 32 -23.85 -14.02 -9.85
N THR A 33 -23.15 -13.11 -9.18
CA THR A 33 -21.80 -12.68 -9.59
C THR A 33 -20.79 -13.82 -9.50
N VAL A 34 -20.83 -14.63 -8.44
CA VAL A 34 -19.97 -15.82 -8.31
C VAL A 34 -20.23 -16.80 -9.44
N VAL A 35 -21.50 -17.14 -9.69
CA VAL A 35 -21.89 -18.07 -10.77
C VAL A 35 -21.46 -17.54 -12.16
N HIS A 36 -21.60 -16.23 -12.38
CA HIS A 36 -21.16 -15.62 -13.63
C HIS A 36 -19.63 -15.72 -13.81
N ARG A 37 -18.87 -15.40 -12.77
CA ARG A 37 -17.40 -15.48 -12.80
C ARG A 37 -16.90 -16.90 -13.04
N GLU A 38 -17.47 -17.90 -12.37
CA GLU A 38 -17.12 -19.31 -12.57
C GLU A 38 -17.34 -19.77 -14.03
N LYS A 39 -18.34 -19.21 -14.72
CA LYS A 39 -18.63 -19.53 -16.13
C LYS A 39 -17.76 -18.75 -17.12
N SER A 40 -17.41 -17.52 -16.80
CA SER A 40 -16.67 -16.62 -17.70
C SER A 40 -15.17 -16.72 -17.53
N GLN A 41 -14.69 -16.76 -16.28
CA GLN A 41 -13.27 -16.72 -15.98
C GLN A 41 -13.02 -17.28 -14.57
N LYS A 42 -12.64 -18.54 -14.49
CA LYS A 42 -12.39 -19.25 -13.24
C LYS A 42 -11.02 -18.87 -12.66
N TYR A 43 -10.99 -18.51 -11.38
CA TYR A 43 -9.78 -18.26 -10.61
C TYR A 43 -9.69 -19.22 -9.42
N ASP A 44 -8.46 -19.49 -8.94
CA ASP A 44 -8.25 -20.31 -7.74
C ASP A 44 -8.71 -19.59 -6.46
N LYS A 45 -8.69 -18.24 -6.49
CA LYS A 45 -8.96 -17.40 -5.34
C LYS A 45 -9.70 -16.12 -5.73
N TYR A 46 -10.77 -15.80 -4.98
CA TYR A 46 -11.49 -14.54 -5.06
C TYR A 46 -11.31 -13.76 -3.77
N ILE A 47 -10.74 -12.56 -3.87
CA ILE A 47 -10.48 -11.67 -2.73
C ILE A 47 -11.49 -10.52 -2.77
N TYR A 48 -12.29 -10.39 -1.72
CA TYR A 48 -13.29 -9.34 -1.53
C TYR A 48 -12.75 -8.28 -0.60
N VAL A 49 -12.26 -7.18 -1.18
CA VAL A 49 -11.73 -6.02 -0.43
C VAL A 49 -12.89 -5.06 -0.19
N VAL A 50 -13.44 -5.07 1.01
CA VAL A 50 -14.66 -4.35 1.36
C VAL A 50 -14.62 -3.85 2.80
N ASP A 51 -15.55 -2.94 3.16
CA ASP A 51 -15.68 -2.45 4.52
C ASP A 51 -15.90 -3.59 5.54
N SER A 52 -15.19 -3.53 6.67
CA SER A 52 -15.26 -4.55 7.74
C SER A 52 -16.67 -4.78 8.26
N ARG A 53 -17.56 -3.79 8.14
CA ARG A 53 -19.00 -3.91 8.52
C ARG A 53 -19.77 -4.89 7.65
N GLN A 54 -19.26 -5.24 6.46
CA GLN A 54 -19.87 -6.20 5.54
C GLN A 54 -19.42 -7.65 5.80
N LYS A 55 -18.59 -7.90 6.82
CA LYS A 55 -18.03 -9.21 7.13
C LYS A 55 -19.10 -10.30 7.19
N ASN A 56 -20.15 -10.11 7.98
CA ASN A 56 -21.22 -11.10 8.17
C ASN A 56 -21.94 -11.41 6.85
N HIS A 57 -22.17 -10.40 6.01
CA HIS A 57 -22.77 -10.58 4.70
C HIS A 57 -21.92 -11.51 3.82
N PHE A 58 -20.62 -11.24 3.71
CA PHE A 58 -19.73 -12.08 2.87
C PHE A 58 -19.50 -13.46 3.46
N GLU A 59 -19.48 -13.62 4.79
CA GLU A 59 -19.47 -14.95 5.42
C GLU A 59 -20.70 -15.77 5.02
N GLN A 60 -21.87 -15.16 4.97
CA GLN A 60 -23.10 -15.82 4.49
C GLN A 60 -23.02 -16.15 3.01
N VAL A 61 -22.53 -15.23 2.15
CA VAL A 61 -22.32 -15.49 0.72
C VAL A 61 -21.39 -16.71 0.54
N PHE A 62 -20.25 -16.75 1.22
CA PHE A 62 -19.26 -17.83 1.08
C PHE A 62 -19.76 -19.18 1.57
N LYS A 63 -20.50 -19.19 2.69
CA LYS A 63 -21.18 -20.42 3.18
C LYS A 63 -22.18 -20.93 2.16
N THR A 64 -22.98 -20.03 1.56
CA THR A 64 -23.98 -20.40 0.56
C THR A 64 -23.33 -20.92 -0.73
N VAL A 65 -22.25 -20.29 -1.19
CA VAL A 65 -21.44 -20.76 -2.35
C VAL A 65 -20.94 -22.18 -2.10
N LYS A 66 -20.39 -22.45 -0.93
CA LYS A 66 -19.90 -23.77 -0.53
C LYS A 66 -21.05 -24.80 -0.46
N HIS A 67 -22.16 -24.42 0.19
CA HIS A 67 -23.31 -25.30 0.39
C HIS A 67 -23.90 -25.81 -0.94
N PHE A 68 -24.05 -24.92 -1.92
CA PHE A 68 -24.59 -25.28 -3.24
C PHE A 68 -23.52 -25.71 -4.24
N ASN A 69 -22.26 -25.85 -3.85
CA ASN A 69 -21.14 -26.20 -4.73
C ASN A 69 -21.06 -25.28 -5.97
N LEU A 70 -21.32 -23.99 -5.80
CA LEU A 70 -21.33 -23.01 -6.90
C LEU A 70 -19.94 -22.71 -7.43
N SER A 71 -18.90 -22.94 -6.63
CA SER A 71 -17.49 -22.77 -6.97
C SER A 71 -16.61 -23.67 -6.12
N SER A 72 -15.48 -24.11 -6.68
CA SER A 72 -14.41 -24.80 -5.96
C SER A 72 -13.26 -23.88 -5.54
N SER A 73 -13.35 -22.58 -5.86
CA SER A 73 -12.34 -21.58 -5.55
C SER A 73 -12.38 -21.20 -4.06
N SER A 74 -11.28 -20.62 -3.56
CA SER A 74 -11.27 -20.03 -2.23
C SER A 74 -11.79 -18.60 -2.25
N PHE A 75 -12.59 -18.25 -1.23
CA PHE A 75 -13.18 -16.94 -1.05
C PHE A 75 -12.64 -16.30 0.22
N ILE A 76 -12.10 -15.09 0.11
CA ILE A 76 -11.44 -14.39 1.20
C ILE A 76 -12.04 -13.00 1.36
N HIS A 77 -12.49 -12.68 2.58
CA HIS A 77 -12.91 -11.35 2.97
C HIS A 77 -11.73 -10.57 3.54
N VAL A 78 -11.33 -9.51 2.86
CA VAL A 78 -10.31 -8.56 3.31
C VAL A 78 -11.02 -7.27 3.72
N GLY A 79 -11.42 -7.19 5.00
CA GLY A 79 -12.11 -6.02 5.54
C GLY A 79 -11.16 -4.85 5.79
N PHE A 80 -11.65 -3.62 5.59
CA PHE A 80 -10.93 -2.41 5.96
C PHE A 80 -11.81 -1.50 6.84
N GLY A 81 -11.15 -0.63 7.62
CA GLY A 81 -11.78 0.38 8.46
C GLY A 81 -12.22 1.61 7.67
N THR A 82 -12.70 2.62 8.38
CA THR A 82 -13.15 3.88 7.78
C THR A 82 -12.06 4.95 7.83
N VAL A 83 -12.02 5.78 6.79
CA VAL A 83 -11.28 7.05 6.83
C VAL A 83 -12.18 8.10 7.48
N ASN A 84 -11.68 8.75 8.51
CA ASN A 84 -12.41 9.74 9.28
C ASN A 84 -11.92 11.15 8.95
N GLY A 85 -12.84 12.12 9.07
CA GLY A 85 -12.49 13.54 9.04
C GLY A 85 -11.97 14.04 10.39
N PRO A 86 -11.65 15.35 10.49
CA PRO A 86 -11.17 15.99 11.72
C PRO A 86 -12.14 15.89 12.91
N ASP A 87 -13.42 15.66 12.64
CA ASP A 87 -14.45 15.40 13.65
C ASP A 87 -14.47 13.95 14.15
N LYS A 88 -13.51 13.13 13.74
CA LYS A 88 -13.38 11.69 14.02
C LYS A 88 -14.55 10.84 13.55
N LYS A 89 -15.34 11.36 12.63
CA LYS A 89 -16.46 10.63 12.02
C LYS A 89 -16.10 10.21 10.60
N PRO A 90 -16.58 9.03 10.15
CA PRO A 90 -16.40 8.61 8.78
C PRO A 90 -16.94 9.68 7.80
N PHE A 91 -16.24 9.93 6.72
CA PHE A 91 -16.78 10.75 5.64
C PHE A 91 -18.10 10.12 5.14
N LYS A 92 -19.24 10.75 5.45
CA LYS A 92 -20.58 10.21 5.14
C LYS A 92 -21.15 10.80 3.87
N THR A 93 -21.76 9.95 3.05
CA THR A 93 -22.43 10.34 1.81
C THR A 93 -23.86 10.92 2.03
N ARG A 94 -24.46 10.74 3.22
CA ARG A 94 -25.88 11.04 3.45
C ARG A 94 -26.21 12.48 3.89
N ASP A 95 -25.25 13.25 4.36
CA ASP A 95 -25.50 14.58 4.96
C ASP A 95 -25.12 15.77 4.05
N GLY A 96 -24.97 15.54 2.74
CA GLY A 96 -24.69 16.63 1.77
C GLY A 96 -23.29 17.27 1.84
N ASN A 97 -22.53 17.02 2.89
CA ASN A 97 -21.17 17.54 3.12
C ASN A 97 -20.13 16.43 2.96
N VAL A 98 -20.14 15.74 1.81
CA VAL A 98 -19.12 14.74 1.51
C VAL A 98 -17.87 15.48 1.03
N TYR A 99 -16.78 15.33 1.76
CA TYR A 99 -15.47 15.72 1.26
C TYR A 99 -15.09 14.77 0.12
N LYS A 100 -15.29 15.23 -1.11
CA LYS A 100 -15.09 14.41 -2.31
C LYS A 100 -13.60 14.06 -2.45
N LEU A 101 -13.32 12.85 -2.92
CA LEU A 101 -11.94 12.42 -3.18
C LEU A 101 -11.22 13.35 -4.18
N SER A 102 -11.94 13.89 -5.17
CA SER A 102 -11.40 14.90 -6.09
C SER A 102 -10.95 16.18 -5.37
N LYS A 103 -11.74 16.65 -4.38
CA LYS A 103 -11.36 17.82 -3.59
C LYS A 103 -10.17 17.54 -2.68
N LEU A 104 -10.12 16.35 -2.06
CA LEU A 104 -8.97 15.92 -1.28
C LEU A 104 -7.71 15.87 -2.15
N HIS A 105 -7.81 15.35 -3.37
CA HIS A 105 -6.70 15.33 -4.33
C HIS A 105 -6.20 16.74 -4.65
N GLU A 106 -7.10 17.69 -4.92
CA GLU A 106 -6.76 19.10 -5.16
C GLU A 106 -6.05 19.73 -3.95
N ASP A 107 -6.59 19.56 -2.74
CA ASP A 107 -6.04 20.14 -1.52
C ASP A 107 -4.64 19.57 -1.17
N ILE A 108 -4.43 18.28 -1.40
CA ILE A 108 -3.09 17.67 -1.28
C ILE A 108 -2.15 18.29 -2.30
N LYS A 109 -2.57 18.39 -3.57
CA LYS A 109 -1.76 18.92 -4.64
C LYS A 109 -1.32 20.35 -4.37
N GLU A 110 -2.21 21.23 -3.89
CA GLU A 110 -1.87 22.58 -3.46
C GLU A 110 -0.77 22.62 -2.39
N LYS A 111 -0.81 21.68 -1.42
CA LYS A 111 0.22 21.58 -0.37
C LYS A 111 1.57 21.08 -0.90
N LEU A 112 1.58 20.37 -2.02
CA LEU A 112 2.78 19.77 -2.61
C LEU A 112 3.51 20.70 -3.60
N ILE A 113 2.89 21.79 -4.07
CA ILE A 113 3.52 22.77 -5.01
C ILE A 113 4.87 23.26 -4.47
N LYS A 114 5.04 23.38 -3.15
CA LYS A 114 6.32 23.77 -2.51
C LYS A 114 7.48 22.81 -2.76
N TYR A 115 7.21 21.56 -3.20
CA TYR A 115 8.23 20.55 -3.48
C TYR A 115 8.53 20.40 -4.97
N ASN A 116 7.55 20.65 -5.83
CA ASN A 116 7.72 20.66 -7.29
C ASN A 116 6.55 21.44 -7.93
N GLU A 117 6.79 22.08 -9.09
CA GLU A 117 5.76 22.82 -9.85
C GLU A 117 5.30 22.07 -11.10
N ASP A 118 5.97 20.98 -11.47
CA ASP A 118 5.60 20.15 -12.62
C ASP A 118 4.31 19.38 -12.33
N GLU A 119 3.34 19.54 -13.23
CA GLU A 119 1.98 19.01 -13.07
C GLU A 119 1.94 17.47 -12.99
N ASP A 120 2.75 16.78 -13.79
CA ASP A 120 2.82 15.32 -13.82
C ASP A 120 3.46 14.80 -12.54
N ILE A 121 4.54 15.44 -12.08
CA ILE A 121 5.19 15.10 -10.81
C ILE A 121 4.26 15.35 -9.64
N LEU A 122 3.53 16.47 -9.62
CA LEU A 122 2.54 16.77 -8.58
C LEU A 122 1.42 15.73 -8.53
N ASN A 123 0.94 15.27 -9.68
CA ASN A 123 -0.07 14.22 -9.73
C ASN A 123 0.45 12.89 -9.13
N ILE A 124 1.70 12.51 -9.46
CA ILE A 124 2.34 11.32 -8.89
C ILE A 124 2.53 11.47 -7.38
N LEU A 125 3.04 12.61 -6.91
CA LEU A 125 3.23 12.90 -5.49
C LEU A 125 1.90 12.86 -4.73
N THR A 126 0.84 13.46 -5.29
CA THR A 126 -0.50 13.47 -4.71
C THR A 126 -1.03 12.05 -4.55
N ASN A 127 -0.93 11.23 -5.61
CA ASN A 127 -1.32 9.83 -5.57
C ASN A 127 -0.47 9.04 -4.56
N THR A 128 0.83 9.33 -4.46
CA THR A 128 1.70 8.71 -3.46
C THR A 128 1.27 9.04 -2.04
N VAL A 129 0.93 10.30 -1.76
CA VAL A 129 0.44 10.71 -0.42
C VAL A 129 -0.85 9.98 -0.09
N LEU A 130 -1.81 9.92 -1.00
CA LEU A 130 -3.08 9.21 -0.79
C LEU A 130 -2.83 7.71 -0.54
N THR A 131 -2.11 7.06 -1.45
CA THR A 131 -1.85 5.62 -1.38
C THR A 131 -1.08 5.23 -0.12
N PHE A 132 0.00 5.95 0.17
CA PHE A 132 0.84 5.63 1.33
C PHE A 132 0.11 5.89 2.66
N SER A 133 -0.66 6.98 2.76
CA SER A 133 -1.45 7.29 3.95
C SER A 133 -2.54 6.26 4.24
N ASP A 134 -3.12 5.66 3.18
CA ASP A 134 -4.15 4.63 3.30
C ASP A 134 -3.56 3.24 3.62
N LEU A 135 -2.41 2.91 3.04
CA LEU A 135 -1.75 1.61 3.24
C LEU A 135 -0.91 1.53 4.52
N LEU A 136 -0.54 2.67 5.12
CA LEU A 136 0.31 2.73 6.31
C LEU A 136 -0.37 2.26 7.60
N PRO A 137 -1.65 2.62 7.89
CA PRO A 137 -2.35 2.10 9.04
C PRO A 137 -2.68 0.61 8.87
N ASN A 138 -2.82 -0.12 9.99
CA ASN A 138 -3.43 -1.43 9.90
C ASN A 138 -4.84 -1.31 9.32
N ARG A 139 -5.11 -2.02 8.21
CA ARG A 139 -6.39 -1.93 7.47
C ARG A 139 -7.64 -2.18 8.33
N ASN A 140 -7.52 -2.91 9.43
CA ASN A 140 -8.64 -3.18 10.33
C ASN A 140 -8.97 -1.99 11.26
N GLN A 141 -8.15 -0.95 11.26
CA GLN A 141 -8.33 0.23 12.10
C GLN A 141 -8.93 1.38 11.29
N ASN A 142 -9.76 2.17 11.96
CA ASN A 142 -10.16 3.46 11.43
C ASN A 142 -9.02 4.47 11.61
N TYR A 143 -8.81 5.35 10.66
CA TYR A 143 -7.82 6.41 10.80
C TYR A 143 -8.39 7.78 10.41
N GLU A 144 -7.78 8.84 10.93
CA GLU A 144 -8.09 10.23 10.61
C GLU A 144 -7.13 10.72 9.53
N PHE A 145 -7.68 11.27 8.44
CA PHE A 145 -6.86 11.89 7.40
C PHE A 145 -6.51 13.32 7.81
N ASP A 146 -5.24 13.56 8.09
CA ASP A 146 -4.67 14.85 8.45
C ASP A 146 -3.80 15.37 7.29
N LEU A 147 -4.31 16.37 6.57
CA LEU A 147 -3.67 16.92 5.38
C LEU A 147 -2.26 17.47 5.66
N GLU A 148 -2.09 18.22 6.75
CA GLU A 148 -0.78 18.82 7.10
C GLU A 148 0.24 17.74 7.43
N LYS A 149 -0.16 16.75 8.23
CA LYS A 149 0.69 15.64 8.62
C LYS A 149 1.11 14.77 7.44
N PHE A 150 0.17 14.45 6.53
CA PHE A 150 0.45 13.54 5.42
C PHE A 150 1.21 14.17 4.25
N THR A 151 1.27 15.51 4.20
CA THR A 151 2.06 16.25 3.20
C THR A 151 3.41 16.75 3.74
N ASP A 152 3.78 16.44 4.98
CA ASP A 152 5.07 16.83 5.57
C ASP A 152 6.20 15.93 5.05
N ILE A 153 7.29 16.55 4.56
CA ILE A 153 8.49 15.86 4.09
C ILE A 153 9.30 15.22 5.24
N ASN A 154 9.12 15.67 6.49
CA ASN A 154 9.85 15.13 7.65
C ASN A 154 9.07 14.05 8.39
N GLY A 155 7.82 13.79 7.99
CA GLY A 155 6.92 12.83 8.62
C GLY A 155 7.04 11.42 8.06
N LYS A 156 6.22 10.50 8.60
CA LYS A 156 6.01 9.17 8.05
C LYS A 156 4.99 9.27 6.90
N THR A 157 5.44 9.74 5.74
CA THR A 157 4.59 10.21 4.64
C THR A 157 5.03 9.70 3.29
N GLY A 158 4.14 9.78 2.30
CA GLY A 158 4.45 9.51 0.90
C GLY A 158 5.52 10.44 0.33
N VAL A 159 5.54 11.71 0.77
CA VAL A 159 6.56 12.69 0.37
C VAL A 159 7.95 12.25 0.83
N TYR A 160 8.07 11.78 2.08
CA TYR A 160 9.34 11.33 2.65
C TYR A 160 9.97 10.16 1.88
N ILE A 161 9.17 9.16 1.51
CA ILE A 161 9.68 7.99 0.79
C ILE A 161 10.09 8.35 -0.64
N GLN A 162 9.35 9.23 -1.32
CA GLN A 162 9.73 9.73 -2.64
C GLN A 162 11.04 10.52 -2.58
N TYR A 163 11.18 11.41 -1.59
CA TYR A 163 12.41 12.18 -1.40
C TYR A 163 13.65 11.30 -1.19
N ALA A 164 13.54 10.24 -0.39
CA ALA A 164 14.63 9.29 -0.19
C ALA A 164 15.01 8.57 -1.50
N GLN A 165 14.02 8.17 -2.28
CA GLN A 165 14.20 7.48 -3.55
C GLN A 165 14.83 8.41 -4.61
N VAL A 166 14.36 9.66 -4.75
CA VAL A 166 14.95 10.67 -5.65
C VAL A 166 16.41 10.97 -5.27
N ARG A 167 16.71 11.04 -3.97
CA ARG A 167 18.08 11.22 -3.48
C ARG A 167 19.00 10.07 -3.91
N ALA A 168 18.54 8.82 -3.76
CA ALA A 168 19.31 7.64 -4.18
C ALA A 168 19.53 7.65 -5.70
N ARG A 169 18.51 7.96 -6.49
CA ARG A 169 18.59 8.10 -7.94
C ARG A 169 19.63 9.13 -8.37
N LYS A 170 19.58 10.34 -7.80
CA LYS A 170 20.54 11.40 -8.11
C LYS A 170 21.98 11.02 -7.81
N LEU A 171 22.20 10.25 -6.74
CA LEU A 171 23.53 9.69 -6.45
C LEU A 171 24.01 8.74 -7.55
N LEU A 172 23.15 7.85 -8.03
CA LEU A 172 23.49 6.88 -9.08
C LEU A 172 23.68 7.54 -10.45
N GLU A 173 22.99 8.64 -10.71
CA GLU A 173 23.15 9.44 -11.94
C GLU A 173 24.41 10.33 -11.93
N SER A 174 25.03 10.53 -10.77
CA SER A 174 26.26 11.32 -10.65
C SER A 174 27.42 10.61 -11.34
N LYS A 175 27.91 11.22 -12.42
CA LYS A 175 29.07 10.71 -13.18
C LYS A 175 30.33 10.99 -12.38
N THR A 176 30.82 10.02 -11.65
CA THR A 176 32.12 10.08 -10.98
C THR A 176 33.01 9.01 -11.63
N GLU A 177 34.17 9.42 -12.15
CA GLU A 177 35.19 8.48 -12.56
C GLU A 177 35.74 7.78 -11.31
N ILE A 178 35.43 6.50 -11.16
CA ILE A 178 35.96 5.67 -10.10
C ILE A 178 36.97 4.71 -10.73
N VAL A 179 38.19 4.71 -10.22
CA VAL A 179 39.23 3.80 -10.69
C VAL A 179 38.80 2.37 -10.38
N ASN A 180 38.99 1.47 -11.37
CA ASN A 180 38.68 0.06 -11.19
C ASN A 180 39.59 -0.52 -10.08
N THR A 181 39.00 -0.84 -8.95
CA THR A 181 39.64 -1.35 -7.74
C THR A 181 38.76 -2.37 -7.05
N ASP A 182 39.33 -3.17 -6.16
CA ASP A 182 38.54 -4.09 -5.33
C ASP A 182 37.65 -3.32 -4.38
N ILE A 183 36.45 -3.85 -4.15
CA ILE A 183 35.49 -3.26 -3.21
C ILE A 183 35.99 -3.46 -1.77
N ASP A 184 35.95 -2.39 -0.97
CA ASP A 184 36.25 -2.49 0.46
C ASP A 184 35.18 -3.37 1.17
N THR A 185 35.65 -4.38 1.89
CA THR A 185 34.81 -5.34 2.62
C THR A 185 34.55 -4.96 4.08
N ASN A 186 35.16 -3.85 4.56
CA ASN A 186 34.92 -3.34 5.90
C ASN A 186 33.68 -2.43 5.92
N PHE A 187 32.65 -2.86 6.59
CA PHE A 187 31.40 -2.10 6.72
C PHE A 187 31.33 -1.39 8.08
N ASN A 188 31.04 -0.10 8.04
CA ASN A 188 30.72 0.64 9.26
C ASN A 188 29.29 0.32 9.77
N LEU A 189 28.91 0.93 10.90
CA LEU A 189 27.64 0.63 11.53
C LEU A 189 26.42 1.01 10.68
N ASP A 190 26.45 2.17 10.01
CA ASP A 190 25.32 2.64 9.20
C ASP A 190 25.19 1.82 7.91
N GLU A 191 26.31 1.48 7.28
CA GLU A 191 26.37 0.57 6.12
C GLU A 191 25.77 -0.80 6.47
N ARG A 192 26.18 -1.38 7.62
CA ARG A 192 25.66 -2.68 8.10
C ARG A 192 24.16 -2.62 8.43
N ARG A 193 23.69 -1.55 9.07
CA ARG A 193 22.26 -1.39 9.41
C ARG A 193 21.40 -1.37 8.15
N LEU A 194 21.82 -0.62 7.13
CA LEU A 194 21.08 -0.52 5.88
C LEU A 194 21.06 -1.87 5.14
N LEU A 195 22.20 -2.55 5.02
CA LEU A 195 22.30 -3.87 4.38
C LEU A 195 21.48 -4.93 5.11
N LEU A 196 21.52 -4.96 6.46
CA LEU A 196 20.71 -5.86 7.26
C LEU A 196 19.22 -5.59 7.10
N LEU A 197 18.82 -4.33 6.93
CA LEU A 197 17.42 -4.02 6.68
C LEU A 197 17.00 -4.41 5.26
N ILE A 198 17.83 -4.17 4.26
CA ILE A 198 17.62 -4.63 2.88
C ILE A 198 17.41 -6.16 2.85
N SER A 199 18.25 -6.92 3.55
CA SER A 199 18.15 -8.40 3.57
C SER A 199 16.88 -8.95 4.22
N LYS A 200 16.09 -8.12 4.91
CA LYS A 200 14.81 -8.53 5.54
C LYS A 200 13.59 -8.35 4.63
N PHE A 201 13.78 -7.97 3.37
CA PHE A 201 12.65 -7.71 2.46
C PHE A 201 11.67 -8.87 2.38
N ASP A 202 12.14 -10.09 2.16
CA ASP A 202 11.28 -11.27 2.02
C ASP A 202 10.37 -11.46 3.24
N TYR A 203 10.89 -11.25 4.44
CA TYR A 203 10.09 -11.36 5.66
C TYR A 203 8.89 -10.39 5.65
N PHE A 204 9.12 -9.11 5.36
CA PHE A 204 8.05 -8.11 5.36
C PHE A 204 7.11 -8.27 4.17
N TYR A 205 7.63 -8.71 3.02
CA TYR A 205 6.84 -9.03 1.84
C TYR A 205 5.84 -10.15 2.14
N PHE A 206 6.29 -11.27 2.69
CA PHE A 206 5.41 -12.39 3.03
C PHE A 206 4.44 -12.05 4.17
N GLN A 207 4.86 -11.28 5.16
CA GLN A 207 3.93 -10.78 6.20
C GLN A 207 2.79 -9.95 5.59
N SER A 208 3.08 -9.13 4.58
CA SER A 208 2.05 -8.34 3.88
C SER A 208 1.17 -9.20 2.99
N PHE A 209 1.78 -10.10 2.22
CA PHE A 209 1.11 -10.92 1.21
C PHE A 209 0.20 -11.98 1.84
N ASP A 210 0.73 -12.81 2.75
CA ASP A 210 0.00 -13.93 3.35
C ASP A 210 -1.18 -13.48 4.22
N ASN A 211 -1.04 -12.32 4.88
CA ASN A 211 -2.06 -11.78 5.78
C ASN A 211 -2.95 -10.71 5.11
N TYR A 212 -2.71 -10.36 3.85
CA TYR A 212 -3.40 -9.24 3.18
C TYR A 212 -3.29 -7.93 3.99
N GLN A 213 -2.10 -7.65 4.52
CA GLN A 213 -1.83 -6.51 5.40
C GLN A 213 -0.70 -5.63 4.84
N PRO A 214 -0.98 -4.75 3.89
CA PRO A 214 0.02 -3.94 3.18
C PRO A 214 0.81 -3.01 4.12
N HIS A 215 0.28 -2.69 5.31
CA HIS A 215 0.97 -1.83 6.26
C HIS A 215 2.33 -2.38 6.73
N HIS A 216 2.54 -3.69 6.74
CA HIS A 216 3.86 -4.26 7.05
C HIS A 216 4.92 -3.84 6.02
N LEU A 217 4.54 -3.83 4.74
CA LEU A 217 5.45 -3.41 3.67
C LEU A 217 5.61 -1.88 3.63
N ALA A 218 4.53 -1.12 3.89
CA ALA A 218 4.57 0.34 3.98
C ALA A 218 5.45 0.81 5.16
N ASP A 219 5.32 0.18 6.33
CA ASP A 219 6.16 0.43 7.51
C ASP A 219 7.63 0.10 7.24
N TYR A 220 7.87 -1.06 6.62
CA TYR A 220 9.22 -1.47 6.23
C TYR A 220 9.86 -0.46 5.27
N LEU A 221 9.12 -0.02 4.23
CA LEU A 221 9.59 0.99 3.28
C LEU A 221 10.00 2.29 3.98
N TYR A 222 9.17 2.79 4.89
CA TYR A 222 9.52 3.97 5.67
C TYR A 222 10.81 3.79 6.48
N ASN A 223 10.94 2.68 7.21
CA ASN A 223 12.12 2.38 8.00
C ASN A 223 13.37 2.23 7.13
N LEU A 224 13.23 1.65 5.94
CA LEU A 224 14.30 1.53 4.95
C LEU A 224 14.77 2.92 4.47
N CYS A 225 13.83 3.81 4.13
CA CYS A 225 14.12 5.20 3.74
C CYS A 225 14.77 5.99 4.89
N GLN A 226 14.30 5.81 6.12
CA GLN A 226 14.88 6.46 7.30
C GLN A 226 16.32 6.01 7.53
N THR A 227 16.57 4.70 7.45
CA THR A 227 17.92 4.13 7.60
C THR A 227 18.85 4.59 6.47
N PHE A 228 18.35 4.66 5.23
CA PHE A 228 19.09 5.20 4.10
C PHE A 228 19.44 6.69 4.29
N ASN A 229 18.51 7.51 4.76
CA ASN A 229 18.78 8.92 5.03
C ASN A 229 19.83 9.12 6.14
N SER A 230 19.84 8.25 7.17
CA SER A 230 20.91 8.25 8.18
C SER A 230 22.26 7.83 7.58
N PHE A 231 22.29 6.79 6.77
CA PHE A 231 23.48 6.37 6.04
C PHE A 231 24.02 7.51 5.16
N TYR A 232 23.15 8.15 4.39
CA TYR A 232 23.51 9.27 3.51
C TYR A 232 24.11 10.45 4.26
N ALA A 233 23.49 10.83 5.39
CA ALA A 233 23.96 11.97 6.21
C ALA A 233 25.33 11.74 6.85
N ASN A 234 25.63 10.49 7.22
CA ASN A 234 26.84 10.14 7.96
C ASN A 234 27.99 9.67 7.07
N ASN A 235 27.72 9.37 5.79
CA ASN A 235 28.71 8.77 4.91
C ASN A 235 28.86 9.57 3.62
N LYS A 236 29.99 10.24 3.48
CA LYS A 236 30.37 10.89 2.22
C LYS A 236 30.54 9.82 1.12
N ILE A 237 29.91 10.02 -0.05
CA ILE A 237 30.00 9.06 -1.17
C ILE A 237 31.00 9.55 -2.21
N PHE A 238 30.89 10.80 -2.65
CA PHE A 238 31.68 11.37 -3.76
C PHE A 238 32.69 12.44 -3.30
N SER A 239 33.25 12.30 -2.11
CA SER A 239 34.28 13.22 -1.63
C SER A 239 35.69 12.73 -2.02
N ASP A 240 36.60 13.67 -2.32
CA ASP A 240 37.98 13.36 -2.75
C ASP A 240 38.78 12.66 -1.64
N ASP A 241 38.43 12.86 -0.38
CA ASP A 241 39.05 12.22 0.79
C ASP A 241 38.55 10.77 1.02
N VAL A 242 37.61 10.26 0.20
CA VAL A 242 37.10 8.88 0.31
C VAL A 242 37.82 7.99 -0.72
N PRO A 243 38.45 6.86 -0.30
CA PRO A 243 39.06 5.91 -1.21
C PRO A 243 38.03 5.33 -2.22
N ASP A 244 38.47 5.08 -3.45
CA ASP A 244 37.60 4.57 -4.52
C ASP A 244 36.98 3.22 -4.20
N SER A 245 37.68 2.33 -3.49
CA SER A 245 37.14 1.07 -2.97
C SER A 245 35.93 1.26 -2.04
N VAL A 246 35.92 2.33 -1.21
CA VAL A 246 34.85 2.70 -0.33
C VAL A 246 33.71 3.39 -1.10
N LYS A 247 34.04 4.24 -2.10
CA LYS A 247 33.04 4.84 -2.99
C LYS A 247 32.25 3.76 -3.72
N LEU A 248 32.93 2.78 -4.33
CA LEU A 248 32.30 1.65 -5.03
C LEU A 248 31.36 0.88 -4.09
N LYS A 249 31.82 0.51 -2.89
CA LYS A 249 30.98 -0.15 -1.88
C LYS A 249 29.72 0.65 -1.57
N ARG A 250 29.84 1.96 -1.34
CA ARG A 250 28.70 2.82 -0.99
C ARG A 250 27.73 3.00 -2.15
N ILE A 251 28.23 3.08 -3.38
CA ILE A 251 27.39 3.11 -4.60
C ILE A 251 26.60 1.82 -4.72
N GLU A 252 27.20 0.65 -4.50
CA GLU A 252 26.49 -0.63 -4.50
C GLU A 252 25.38 -0.68 -3.43
N ILE A 253 25.65 -0.15 -2.25
CA ILE A 253 24.62 -0.04 -1.19
C ILE A 253 23.47 0.86 -1.63
N VAL A 254 23.76 2.01 -2.25
CA VAL A 254 22.75 2.93 -2.80
C VAL A 254 21.95 2.25 -3.91
N ASN A 255 22.61 1.52 -4.81
CA ASN A 255 21.95 0.79 -5.90
C ASN A 255 21.01 -0.30 -5.37
N ASN A 256 21.44 -1.06 -4.38
CA ASN A 256 20.58 -2.05 -3.72
C ASN A 256 19.36 -1.41 -3.05
N PHE A 257 19.54 -0.29 -2.35
CA PHE A 257 18.44 0.49 -1.78
C PHE A 257 17.48 0.99 -2.87
N TYR A 258 17.99 1.61 -3.93
CA TYR A 258 17.18 2.14 -5.03
C TYR A 258 16.38 1.06 -5.75
N THR A 259 17.02 -0.06 -6.06
CA THR A 259 16.35 -1.21 -6.71
C THR A 259 15.24 -1.78 -5.84
N LEU A 260 15.53 -1.95 -4.54
CA LEU A 260 14.55 -2.49 -3.60
C LEU A 260 13.38 -1.53 -3.39
N THR A 261 13.63 -0.23 -3.25
CA THR A 261 12.55 0.75 -3.08
C THR A 261 11.65 0.82 -4.31
N ASN A 262 12.18 0.72 -5.53
CA ASN A 262 11.38 0.62 -6.75
C ASN A 262 10.50 -0.63 -6.77
N LEU A 263 11.04 -1.78 -6.34
CA LEU A 263 10.25 -3.02 -6.22
C LEU A 263 9.09 -2.85 -5.22
N ILE A 264 9.37 -2.24 -4.07
CA ILE A 264 8.33 -2.01 -3.04
C ILE A 264 7.30 -1.00 -3.53
N PHE A 265 7.71 0.06 -4.23
CA PHE A 265 6.79 1.03 -4.86
C PHE A 265 5.82 0.31 -5.79
N ASN A 266 6.32 -0.57 -6.67
CA ASN A 266 5.47 -1.38 -7.54
C ASN A 266 4.48 -2.25 -6.75
N CYS A 267 4.93 -2.92 -5.67
CA CYS A 267 4.06 -3.73 -4.81
C CYS A 267 2.93 -2.91 -4.16
N LEU A 268 3.21 -1.65 -3.81
CA LEU A 268 2.24 -0.74 -3.18
C LEU A 268 1.44 0.09 -4.20
N GLY A 269 1.68 -0.07 -5.49
CA GLY A 269 1.03 0.73 -6.54
C GLY A 269 1.48 2.20 -6.56
N ILE A 270 2.70 2.48 -6.08
CA ILE A 270 3.30 3.81 -6.06
C ILE A 270 4.20 3.98 -7.28
N GLN A 271 4.04 5.09 -7.99
CA GLN A 271 4.94 5.46 -9.08
C GLN A 271 6.07 6.35 -8.53
N PRO A 272 7.36 6.09 -8.85
CA PRO A 272 8.45 6.97 -8.45
C PRO A 272 8.42 8.29 -9.25
N VAL A 273 8.89 9.38 -8.62
CA VAL A 273 9.11 10.65 -9.30
C VAL A 273 10.58 10.84 -9.69
N ASP A 274 10.81 11.66 -10.71
CA ASP A 274 12.15 11.91 -11.21
C ASP A 274 12.88 13.01 -10.44
N SER A 275 12.15 13.94 -9.83
CA SER A 275 12.70 15.08 -9.09
C SER A 275 11.73 15.58 -8.00
N MET A 276 12.31 16.20 -6.99
CA MET A 276 11.60 16.94 -5.93
C MET A 276 12.45 18.15 -5.52
#